data_cc35ad8f03d2029c3e12256a975c0745
#
_entry.id   cc35ad8f03d2029c3e12256a975c0745
#
_cell.length_a   1.000
_cell.length_b   1.000
_cell.length_c   1.000
_cell.angle_alpha   90.00
_cell.angle_beta   90.00
_cell.angle_gamma   90.00
#
_symmetry.space_group_name_H-M   'P 1'
#
loop_
_entity.id
_entity.type
_entity.pdbx_description
1 polymer ?
#
loop_
_entity_poly.entity_id
_entity_poly.type
_entity_poly.pdbx_seq_one_letter_code
_entity_poly.pdbx_strand_id
1 'polypeptide(L)'
;AEWGCAGSWTWATEIEWKYPARAGMDPVTLRWFDGVKPGVPYDKDHVDKIGVCRQRAYQNLPPVVEELEKKYGQSLGCLGSIFVGEKGIIRIGPHGDGLVFGPKDLYKKRPPKLFPREKGMDHPTDWLRAIRNPSRPCGCNFDYSAPLATTVLLGNAAPRAGVKKLLWDGRRFTNDDAANQYLRATYRPGWELMG
;
A
#
# COMPACT_ATOMS: atom_id res chain seq x y z
N ALA A 1 4.44 5.37 14.39
CA ALA A 1 2.99 5.55 14.34
C ALA A 1 2.55 6.42 15.51
N GLU A 2 1.68 7.36 15.26
CA GLU A 2 1.07 8.23 16.27
C GLU A 2 -0.42 7.93 16.33
N TRP A 3 -0.99 7.86 17.54
CA TRP A 3 -2.38 7.50 17.78
C TRP A 3 -3.18 8.74 18.19
N GLY A 4 -4.34 8.94 17.57
CA GLY A 4 -5.25 10.02 17.95
C GLY A 4 -5.92 9.77 19.29
N CYS A 5 -6.31 8.51 19.56
CA CYS A 5 -6.84 8.04 20.85
C CYS A 5 -6.70 6.52 20.94
N ALA A 6 -6.82 5.99 22.16
CA ALA A 6 -6.77 4.53 22.39
C ALA A 6 -7.87 3.83 21.57
N GLY A 7 -7.49 2.80 20.83
CA GLY A 7 -8.40 2.00 20.01
C GLY A 7 -8.76 2.58 18.64
N SER A 8 -8.30 3.79 18.30
CA SER A 8 -8.45 4.36 16.96
C SER A 8 -7.34 3.92 16.00
N TRP A 9 -7.42 4.39 14.75
CA TRP A 9 -6.30 4.32 13.81
C TRP A 9 -5.20 5.32 14.17
N THR A 10 -4.01 4.99 13.71
CA THR A 10 -2.86 5.88 13.81
C THR A 10 -3.10 7.16 13.02
N TRP A 11 -2.66 8.27 13.60
CA TRP A 11 -2.74 9.59 12.97
C TRP A 11 -1.64 9.81 11.94
N ALA A 12 -0.46 9.24 12.19
CA ALA A 12 0.68 9.21 11.30
C ALA A 12 1.31 7.82 11.35
N THR A 13 1.60 7.24 10.18
CA THR A 13 2.17 5.90 10.10
C THR A 13 3.33 5.86 9.12
N GLU A 14 4.41 5.22 9.56
CA GLU A 14 5.52 4.81 8.71
C GLU A 14 5.74 3.32 8.91
N ILE A 15 5.66 2.56 7.83
CA ILE A 15 5.82 1.11 7.84
C ILE A 15 6.78 0.70 6.75
N GLU A 16 7.66 -0.24 7.07
CA GLU A 16 8.61 -0.80 6.12
C GLU A 16 8.43 -2.31 6.05
N TRP A 17 8.28 -2.85 4.84
CA TRP A 17 8.35 -4.28 4.55
C TRP A 17 9.62 -4.57 3.77
N LYS A 18 10.36 -5.59 4.21
CA LYS A 18 11.55 -6.08 3.53
C LYS A 18 11.29 -7.46 2.98
N TYR A 19 11.25 -7.55 1.67
CA TYR A 19 11.11 -8.80 0.96
C TYR A 19 12.49 -9.29 0.52
N PRO A 20 12.89 -10.53 0.90
CA PRO A 20 14.16 -11.09 0.44
C PRO A 20 14.16 -11.32 -1.07
N ALA A 21 15.34 -11.50 -1.62
CA ALA A 21 15.49 -11.97 -2.99
C ALA A 21 14.77 -13.32 -3.18
N ARG A 22 14.16 -13.51 -4.32
CA ARG A 22 13.48 -14.74 -4.72
C ARG A 22 13.76 -15.00 -6.20
N ALA A 23 13.49 -16.23 -6.67
CA ALA A 23 13.88 -16.68 -8.01
C ALA A 23 13.60 -15.61 -9.10
N GLY A 24 14.68 -15.07 -9.69
CA GLY A 24 14.62 -14.06 -10.75
C GLY A 24 14.21 -12.66 -10.32
N MET A 25 14.11 -12.37 -9.02
CA MET A 25 13.76 -11.05 -8.49
C MET A 25 14.70 -10.63 -7.37
N ASP A 26 15.19 -9.41 -7.44
CA ASP A 26 15.99 -8.78 -6.40
C ASP A 26 15.17 -8.51 -5.12
N PRO A 27 15.84 -8.30 -3.98
CA PRO A 27 15.16 -7.91 -2.76
C PRO A 27 14.44 -6.56 -2.95
N VAL A 28 13.24 -6.44 -2.37
CA VAL A 28 12.43 -5.24 -2.47
C VAL A 28 12.12 -4.69 -1.08
N THR A 29 12.28 -3.39 -0.91
CA THR A 29 11.80 -2.66 0.25
C THR A 29 10.57 -1.85 -0.14
N LEU A 30 9.44 -2.14 0.48
CA LEU A 30 8.21 -1.35 0.37
C LEU A 30 8.12 -0.45 1.60
N ARG A 31 7.88 0.84 1.40
CA ARG A 31 7.64 1.80 2.47
C ARG A 31 6.28 2.46 2.29
N TRP A 32 5.54 2.55 3.36
CA TRP A 32 4.26 3.21 3.45
C TRP A 32 4.36 4.42 4.38
N PHE A 33 3.83 5.52 3.91
CA PHE A 33 3.73 6.76 4.67
C PHE A 33 2.30 7.26 4.56
N ASP A 34 1.66 7.56 5.66
CA ASP A 34 0.33 8.15 5.66
C ASP A 34 0.13 9.14 6.80
N GLY A 35 -0.99 9.86 6.71
CA GLY A 35 -1.39 10.83 7.70
C GLY A 35 -0.64 12.15 7.61
N VAL A 36 -0.52 12.82 8.75
CA VAL A 36 0.22 14.07 8.90
C VAL A 36 1.65 13.81 9.35
N LYS A 37 2.52 14.80 9.18
CA LYS A 37 3.91 14.71 9.67
C LYS A 37 3.93 14.38 11.16
N PRO A 38 4.84 13.51 11.62
CA PRO A 38 5.06 13.26 13.04
C PRO A 38 5.27 14.58 13.80
N GLY A 39 4.68 14.69 14.99
CA GLY A 39 4.75 15.90 15.81
C GLY A 39 3.82 17.05 15.39
N VAL A 40 3.09 16.93 14.30
CA VAL A 40 2.03 17.89 13.93
C VAL A 40 0.76 17.53 14.71
N PRO A 41 0.21 18.43 15.54
CA PRO A 41 -1.03 18.18 16.26
C PRO A 41 -2.18 17.87 15.29
N TYR A 42 -3.12 17.04 15.76
CA TYR A 42 -4.36 16.83 15.01
C TYR A 42 -5.11 18.16 14.87
N ASP A 43 -5.42 18.48 13.63
CA ASP A 43 -6.32 19.58 13.30
C ASP A 43 -7.25 19.09 12.17
N LYS A 44 -8.56 19.22 12.40
CA LYS A 44 -9.58 18.88 11.40
C LYS A 44 -9.38 19.60 10.06
N ASP A 45 -8.75 20.77 10.08
CA ASP A 45 -8.51 21.58 8.90
C ASP A 45 -7.32 21.06 8.06
N HIS A 46 -6.51 20.14 8.60
CA HIS A 46 -5.42 19.48 7.89
C HIS A 46 -5.88 18.26 7.07
N VAL A 47 -7.09 17.79 7.30
CA VAL A 47 -7.62 16.59 6.64
C VAL A 47 -8.96 16.90 5.94
N ASP A 48 -9.28 16.09 4.94
CA ASP A 48 -10.59 16.13 4.30
C ASP A 48 -11.65 15.36 5.13
N LYS A 49 -12.87 15.33 4.62
CA LYS A 49 -14.02 14.66 5.27
C LYS A 49 -13.83 13.16 5.55
N ILE A 50 -12.89 12.52 4.88
CA ILE A 50 -12.56 11.11 5.05
C ILE A 50 -11.23 10.89 5.77
N GLY A 51 -10.67 11.93 6.39
CA GLY A 51 -9.46 11.84 7.19
C GLY A 51 -8.16 11.83 6.38
N VAL A 52 -8.19 12.15 5.08
CA VAL A 52 -7.00 12.20 4.24
C VAL A 52 -6.37 13.58 4.29
N CYS A 53 -5.11 13.67 4.69
CA CYS A 53 -4.33 14.90 4.60
C CYS A 53 -3.96 15.18 3.14
N ARG A 54 -4.53 16.24 2.57
CA ARG A 54 -4.24 16.68 1.19
C ARG A 54 -3.36 17.91 1.12
N GLN A 55 -3.08 18.53 2.23
CA GLN A 55 -2.22 19.69 2.30
C GLN A 55 -0.76 19.24 2.40
N ARG A 56 -0.02 19.38 1.31
CA ARG A 56 1.37 18.90 1.20
C ARG A 56 2.26 19.34 2.36
N ALA A 57 2.08 20.53 2.87
CA ALA A 57 2.87 21.06 3.98
C ALA A 57 2.78 20.21 5.26
N TYR A 58 1.65 19.55 5.45
CA TYR A 58 1.35 18.74 6.65
C TYR A 58 1.43 17.23 6.40
N GLN A 59 1.54 16.79 5.14
CA GLN A 59 1.59 15.37 4.82
C GLN A 59 2.87 14.70 5.31
N ASN A 60 2.71 13.49 5.80
CA ASN A 60 3.80 12.56 6.08
C ASN A 60 4.28 11.94 4.76
N LEU A 61 5.11 12.68 4.01
CA LEU A 61 5.68 12.21 2.75
C LEU A 61 7.03 11.54 2.98
N PRO A 62 7.38 10.53 2.16
CA PRO A 62 8.73 9.98 2.18
C PRO A 62 9.78 11.07 2.00
N PRO A 63 10.85 11.12 2.79
CA PRO A 63 11.91 12.13 2.66
C PRO A 63 12.51 12.21 1.25
N VAL A 64 12.59 11.08 0.55
CA VAL A 64 13.11 10.99 -0.82
C VAL A 64 12.29 11.76 -1.86
N VAL A 65 11.03 12.12 -1.56
CA VAL A 65 10.15 12.80 -2.54
C VAL A 65 10.73 14.14 -2.97
N GLU A 66 11.17 14.96 -2.02
CA GLU A 66 11.74 16.29 -2.32
C GLU A 66 13.03 16.18 -3.14
N GLU A 67 13.87 15.21 -2.80
CA GLU A 67 15.12 14.93 -3.55
C GLU A 67 14.82 14.52 -4.99
N LEU A 68 13.85 13.64 -5.20
CA LEU A 68 13.45 13.17 -6.53
C LEU A 68 12.80 14.27 -7.35
N GLU A 69 11.96 15.11 -6.75
CA GLU A 69 11.35 16.27 -7.42
C GLU A 69 12.41 17.27 -7.87
N LYS A 70 13.37 17.57 -7.01
CA LYS A 70 14.52 18.43 -7.35
C LYS A 70 15.36 17.82 -8.47
N LYS A 71 15.68 16.53 -8.35
CA LYS A 71 16.49 15.79 -9.33
C LYS A 71 15.87 15.77 -10.72
N TYR A 72 14.56 15.56 -10.81
CA TYR A 72 13.88 15.38 -12.10
C TYR A 72 13.11 16.62 -12.57
N GLY A 73 13.07 17.69 -11.78
CA GLY A 73 12.43 18.96 -12.13
C GLY A 73 10.92 18.83 -12.36
N GLN A 74 10.24 17.96 -11.61
CA GLN A 74 8.80 17.73 -11.75
C GLN A 74 8.16 17.30 -10.43
N SER A 75 6.91 17.72 -10.21
CA SER A 75 6.17 17.32 -9.02
C SER A 75 5.74 15.85 -9.07
N LEU A 76 5.92 15.16 -7.96
CA LEU A 76 5.45 13.78 -7.77
C LEU A 76 4.07 13.73 -7.09
N GLY A 77 3.51 14.90 -6.75
CA GLY A 77 2.22 14.97 -6.06
C GLY A 77 2.29 14.51 -4.61
N CYS A 78 1.14 14.23 -4.04
CA CYS A 78 0.99 13.94 -2.62
C CYS A 78 0.30 12.58 -2.32
N LEU A 79 -0.18 11.90 -3.33
CA LEU A 79 -0.85 10.60 -3.20
C LEU A 79 -0.36 9.65 -4.29
N GLY A 80 -0.38 8.37 -4.01
CA GLY A 80 -0.02 7.31 -4.95
C GLY A 80 1.24 6.55 -4.55
N SER A 81 1.90 5.98 -5.54
CA SER A 81 3.10 5.14 -5.34
C SER A 81 4.26 5.63 -6.17
N ILE A 82 5.46 5.53 -5.64
CA ILE A 82 6.71 5.82 -6.33
C ILE A 82 7.55 4.53 -6.37
N PHE A 83 7.89 4.09 -7.57
CA PHE A 83 8.82 3.00 -7.81
C PHE A 83 10.17 3.59 -8.12
N VAL A 84 11.18 3.25 -7.33
CA VAL A 84 12.56 3.71 -7.50
C VAL A 84 13.40 2.55 -8.01
N GLY A 85 13.98 2.70 -9.18
CA GLY A 85 14.87 1.72 -9.79
C GLY A 85 16.20 2.34 -10.18
N GLU A 86 17.15 1.52 -10.64
CA GLU A 86 18.49 1.96 -11.04
C GLU A 86 18.48 3.01 -12.15
N LYS A 87 17.54 2.87 -13.09
CA LYS A 87 17.46 3.76 -14.28
C LYS A 87 16.60 4.99 -14.05
N GLY A 88 15.89 5.07 -12.94
CA GLY A 88 15.00 6.20 -12.65
C GLY A 88 13.80 5.82 -11.81
N ILE A 89 12.75 6.62 -11.91
CA ILE A 89 11.53 6.45 -11.14
C ILE A 89 10.29 6.38 -12.01
N ILE A 90 9.27 5.70 -11.48
CA ILE A 90 7.90 5.74 -11.98
C ILE A 90 7.01 6.14 -10.82
N ARG A 91 6.26 7.23 -10.96
CA ARG A 91 5.21 7.60 -10.03
C ARG A 91 3.85 7.27 -10.64
N ILE A 92 2.97 6.66 -9.86
CA ILE A 92 1.61 6.29 -10.25
C ILE A 92 0.65 6.91 -9.23
N GLY A 93 -0.40 7.55 -9.70
CA GLY A 93 -1.46 8.09 -8.85
C GLY A 93 -2.25 7.01 -8.13
N PRO A 94 -3.11 7.38 -7.16
CA PRO A 94 -3.79 6.44 -6.26
C PRO A 94 -4.76 5.49 -6.98
N HIS A 95 -5.21 5.86 -8.17
CA HIS A 95 -6.11 5.04 -8.99
C HIS A 95 -5.43 4.43 -10.22
N GLY A 96 -4.09 4.40 -10.25
CA GLY A 96 -3.33 3.90 -11.39
C GLY A 96 -3.21 4.89 -12.55
N ASP A 97 -3.55 6.14 -12.34
CA ASP A 97 -3.47 7.26 -13.27
C ASP A 97 -2.24 8.14 -13.04
N GLY A 98 -2.13 9.23 -13.78
CA GLY A 98 -1.15 10.28 -13.54
C GLY A 98 0.29 9.77 -13.52
N LEU A 99 0.68 8.96 -14.51
CA LEU A 99 2.04 8.45 -14.63
C LEU A 99 3.06 9.56 -14.81
N VAL A 100 4.09 9.56 -13.97
CA VAL A 100 5.25 10.46 -14.06
C VAL A 100 6.52 9.62 -14.10
N PHE A 101 7.40 9.95 -15.05
CA PHE A 101 8.69 9.27 -15.23
C PHE A 101 9.83 10.22 -14.93
N GLY A 102 10.82 9.74 -14.22
CA GLY A 102 12.07 10.46 -13.99
C GLY A 102 13.28 9.60 -14.34
N PRO A 103 14.09 10.00 -15.34
CA PRO A 103 13.94 11.16 -16.22
C PRO A 103 12.76 11.04 -17.20
N LYS A 104 12.29 12.17 -17.74
CA LYS A 104 11.11 12.21 -18.64
C LYS A 104 11.23 11.34 -19.88
N ASP A 105 12.43 11.15 -20.35
CA ASP A 105 12.72 10.35 -21.55
C ASP A 105 12.93 8.85 -21.25
N LEU A 106 12.88 8.43 -19.98
CA LEU A 106 12.94 7.03 -19.59
C LEU A 106 11.88 6.19 -20.33
N TYR A 107 10.82 6.84 -20.76
CA TYR A 107 9.66 6.19 -21.38
C TYR A 107 9.42 6.61 -22.83
N LYS A 108 10.46 6.67 -23.64
CA LYS A 108 10.33 6.97 -25.09
C LYS A 108 9.59 5.89 -25.87
N LYS A 109 9.65 4.62 -25.39
CA LYS A 109 8.93 3.50 -26.00
C LYS A 109 7.95 2.92 -24.99
N ARG A 110 6.65 3.04 -25.25
CA ARG A 110 5.65 2.38 -24.42
C ARG A 110 5.88 0.88 -24.42
N PRO A 111 5.93 0.21 -23.26
CA PRO A 111 5.97 -1.25 -23.24
C PRO A 111 4.72 -1.81 -23.94
N PRO A 112 4.82 -2.98 -24.55
CA PRO A 112 3.65 -3.64 -25.11
C PRO A 112 2.59 -3.84 -24.02
N LYS A 113 1.31 -3.75 -24.39
CA LYS A 113 0.21 -4.09 -23.49
C LYS A 113 0.23 -5.58 -23.24
N LEU A 114 0.81 -6.00 -22.12
CA LEU A 114 0.89 -7.43 -21.74
C LEU A 114 -0.48 -7.98 -21.34
N PHE A 115 -1.34 -7.13 -20.81
CA PHE A 115 -2.67 -7.49 -20.34
C PHE A 115 -3.70 -6.54 -20.99
N PRO A 116 -4.25 -6.90 -22.15
CA PRO A 116 -5.29 -6.09 -22.79
C PRO A 116 -6.53 -6.09 -21.91
N ARG A 117 -7.06 -4.90 -21.61
CA ARG A 117 -8.34 -4.77 -20.95
C ARG A 117 -9.45 -4.82 -22.00
N GLU A 118 -10.48 -5.61 -21.75
CA GLU A 118 -11.71 -5.55 -22.54
C GLU A 118 -12.37 -4.18 -22.35
N LYS A 119 -12.85 -3.60 -23.46
CA LYS A 119 -13.55 -2.30 -23.42
C LYS A 119 -14.81 -2.42 -22.56
N GLY A 120 -15.02 -1.48 -21.64
CA GLY A 120 -16.18 -1.45 -20.75
C GLY A 120 -16.12 -2.47 -19.59
N MET A 121 -14.94 -3.07 -19.35
CA MET A 121 -14.75 -3.95 -18.21
C MET A 121 -14.35 -3.13 -16.98
N ASP A 122 -15.19 -3.13 -15.97
CA ASP A 122 -14.90 -2.67 -14.61
C ASP A 122 -14.79 -3.86 -13.64
N HIS A 123 -14.35 -3.62 -12.42
CA HIS A 123 -14.18 -4.68 -11.42
C HIS A 123 -15.47 -5.42 -11.07
N PRO A 124 -16.62 -4.74 -10.82
CA PRO A 124 -17.89 -5.44 -10.59
C PRO A 124 -18.31 -6.31 -11.75
N THR A 125 -18.22 -5.81 -12.99
CA THR A 125 -18.57 -6.57 -14.20
C THR A 125 -17.67 -7.79 -14.38
N ASP A 126 -16.37 -7.66 -14.15
CA ASP A 126 -15.43 -8.77 -14.23
C ASP A 126 -15.75 -9.86 -13.21
N TRP A 127 -16.04 -9.46 -11.97
CA TRP A 127 -16.47 -10.37 -10.90
C TRP A 127 -17.76 -11.10 -11.21
N LEU A 128 -18.81 -10.40 -11.66
CA LEU A 128 -20.09 -11.00 -12.04
C LEU A 128 -19.94 -11.98 -13.21
N ARG A 129 -19.08 -11.69 -14.18
CA ARG A 129 -18.80 -12.60 -15.30
C ARG A 129 -18.07 -13.86 -14.83
N ALA A 130 -17.13 -13.74 -13.90
CA ALA A 130 -16.44 -14.89 -13.32
C ALA A 130 -17.42 -15.80 -12.53
N ILE A 131 -18.37 -15.22 -11.79
CA ILE A 131 -19.42 -15.98 -11.10
C ILE A 131 -20.28 -16.76 -12.10
N ARG A 132 -20.67 -16.12 -13.22
CA ARG A 132 -21.50 -16.77 -14.26
C ARG A 132 -20.75 -17.80 -15.08
N ASN A 133 -19.44 -17.67 -15.18
CA ASN A 133 -18.58 -18.61 -15.90
C ASN A 133 -17.31 -18.90 -15.08
N PRO A 134 -17.35 -19.93 -14.20
CA PRO A 134 -16.22 -20.28 -13.33
C PRO A 134 -14.94 -20.67 -14.06
N SER A 135 -15.01 -21.03 -15.34
CA SER A 135 -13.82 -21.32 -16.15
C SER A 135 -13.03 -20.06 -16.55
N ARG A 136 -13.63 -18.88 -16.37
CA ARG A 136 -12.99 -17.60 -16.63
C ARG A 136 -12.45 -17.00 -15.32
N PRO A 137 -11.13 -16.86 -15.18
CA PRO A 137 -10.56 -16.27 -13.98
C PRO A 137 -10.97 -14.79 -13.84
N CYS A 138 -11.29 -14.38 -12.63
CA CYS A 138 -11.44 -12.96 -12.26
C CYS A 138 -10.07 -12.31 -12.17
N GLY A 139 -9.95 -11.04 -12.60
CA GLY A 139 -8.71 -10.29 -12.53
C GLY A 139 -8.19 -10.05 -11.11
N CYS A 140 -9.09 -10.12 -10.11
CA CYS A 140 -8.75 -10.03 -8.68
C CYS A 140 -9.07 -11.33 -7.93
N ASN A 141 -8.74 -12.49 -8.53
CA ASN A 141 -8.87 -13.79 -7.85
C ASN A 141 -8.01 -13.86 -6.58
N PHE A 142 -8.31 -14.82 -5.70
CA PHE A 142 -7.64 -14.95 -4.41
C PHE A 142 -6.15 -15.28 -4.51
N ASP A 143 -5.69 -15.97 -5.55
CA ASP A 143 -4.28 -16.27 -5.73
C ASP A 143 -3.45 -15.00 -5.91
N TYR A 144 -4.04 -13.98 -6.53
CA TYR A 144 -3.44 -12.66 -6.68
C TYR A 144 -3.73 -11.74 -5.49
N SER A 145 -4.98 -11.63 -5.07
CA SER A 145 -5.41 -10.60 -4.12
C SER A 145 -5.11 -10.96 -2.68
N ALA A 146 -5.07 -12.25 -2.29
CA ALA A 146 -4.80 -12.63 -0.91
C ALA A 146 -3.38 -12.27 -0.44
N PRO A 147 -2.30 -12.53 -1.19
CA PRO A 147 -0.96 -12.06 -0.80
C PRO A 147 -0.86 -10.53 -0.70
N LEU A 148 -1.52 -9.82 -1.60
CA LEU A 148 -1.57 -8.35 -1.57
C LEU A 148 -2.30 -7.85 -0.32
N ALA A 149 -3.48 -8.39 -0.04
CA ALA A 149 -4.26 -8.05 1.15
C ALA A 149 -3.49 -8.39 2.43
N THR A 150 -2.80 -9.53 2.48
CA THR A 150 -1.94 -9.90 3.60
C THR A 150 -0.87 -8.84 3.85
N THR A 151 -0.18 -8.39 2.81
CA THR A 151 0.83 -7.31 2.93
C THR A 151 0.23 -6.06 3.57
N VAL A 152 -0.91 -5.60 3.08
CA VAL A 152 -1.59 -4.41 3.62
C VAL A 152 -2.02 -4.61 5.07
N LEU A 153 -2.62 -5.76 5.39
CA LEU A 153 -3.11 -6.08 6.74
C LEU A 153 -1.98 -6.25 7.77
N LEU A 154 -0.84 -6.80 7.38
CA LEU A 154 0.34 -6.83 8.24
C LEU A 154 0.81 -5.42 8.62
N GLY A 155 0.65 -4.45 7.71
CA GLY A 155 0.88 -3.05 7.99
C GLY A 155 -0.04 -2.49 9.10
N ASN A 156 -1.25 -3.02 9.22
CA ASN A 156 -2.16 -2.64 10.30
C ASN A 156 -1.83 -3.32 11.63
N ALA A 157 -1.28 -4.52 11.60
CA ALA A 157 -0.88 -5.25 12.79
C ALA A 157 0.41 -4.68 13.42
N ALA A 158 1.37 -4.25 12.59
CA ALA A 158 2.67 -3.79 13.06
C ALA A 158 2.61 -2.58 14.02
N PRO A 159 1.89 -1.50 13.76
CA PRO A 159 1.77 -0.38 14.71
C PRO A 159 1.14 -0.78 16.03
N ARG A 160 0.18 -1.69 16.02
CA ARG A 160 -0.49 -2.21 17.23
C ARG A 160 0.41 -3.07 18.10
N ALA A 161 1.35 -3.78 17.48
CA ALA A 161 2.37 -4.55 18.19
C ALA A 161 3.46 -3.67 18.81
N GLY A 162 3.48 -2.37 18.51
CA GLY A 162 4.49 -1.42 18.94
C GLY A 162 5.57 -1.18 17.88
N VAL A 163 6.44 -0.21 18.14
CA VAL A 163 7.52 0.17 17.20
C VAL A 163 8.65 -0.85 17.28
N LYS A 164 8.57 -1.90 16.47
CA LYS A 164 9.57 -2.98 16.44
C LYS A 164 9.58 -3.72 15.11
N LYS A 165 10.64 -4.47 14.89
CA LYS A 165 10.74 -5.38 13.75
C LYS A 165 9.97 -6.66 14.05
N LEU A 166 9.05 -7.03 13.17
CA LEU A 166 8.33 -8.30 13.18
C LEU A 166 8.83 -9.19 12.04
N LEU A 167 8.97 -10.49 12.31
CA LEU A 167 9.36 -11.49 11.32
C LEU A 167 8.14 -12.34 10.96
N TRP A 168 7.76 -12.33 9.70
CA TRP A 168 6.60 -13.03 9.16
C TRP A 168 7.01 -14.30 8.40
N ASP A 169 6.42 -15.46 8.72
CA ASP A 169 6.72 -16.75 8.08
C ASP A 169 5.68 -17.18 7.03
N GLY A 170 4.69 -16.34 6.78
CA GLY A 170 3.56 -16.65 5.90
C GLY A 170 2.27 -16.95 6.66
N ARG A 171 2.34 -17.18 7.98
CA ARG A 171 1.19 -17.54 8.84
C ARG A 171 1.13 -16.75 10.15
N ARG A 172 2.28 -16.43 10.74
CA ARG A 172 2.39 -15.74 12.03
C ARG A 172 3.68 -14.92 12.14
N PHE A 173 3.72 -14.05 13.13
CA PHE A 173 4.96 -13.43 13.57
C PHE A 173 5.73 -14.43 14.43
N THR A 174 7.00 -14.70 14.03
CA THR A 174 7.83 -15.74 14.66
C THR A 174 8.67 -15.23 15.82
N ASN A 175 8.86 -13.92 15.91
CA ASN A 175 9.68 -13.29 16.93
C ASN A 175 8.89 -12.51 17.99
N ASP A 176 7.55 -12.56 17.92
CA ASP A 176 6.67 -11.87 18.86
C ASP A 176 5.29 -12.54 18.91
N ASP A 177 5.12 -13.45 19.85
CA ASP A 177 3.85 -14.18 20.01
C ASP A 177 2.68 -13.26 20.40
N ALA A 178 2.94 -12.19 21.17
CA ALA A 178 1.90 -11.24 21.54
C ALA A 178 1.37 -10.45 20.34
N ALA A 179 2.18 -10.20 19.31
CA ALA A 179 1.73 -9.55 18.11
C ALA A 179 0.72 -10.37 17.30
N ASN A 180 0.72 -11.70 17.47
CA ASN A 180 -0.19 -12.59 16.74
C ASN A 180 -1.67 -12.40 17.12
N GLN A 181 -1.98 -11.78 18.25
CA GLN A 181 -3.34 -11.39 18.59
C GLN A 181 -3.99 -10.45 17.57
N TYR A 182 -3.19 -9.68 16.82
CA TYR A 182 -3.69 -8.74 15.82
C TYR A 182 -3.93 -9.36 14.44
N LEU A 183 -3.63 -10.65 14.27
CA LEU A 183 -3.83 -11.38 13.02
C LEU A 183 -5.25 -11.94 12.88
N ARG A 184 -5.98 -12.03 13.97
CA ARG A 184 -7.33 -12.59 13.98
C ARG A 184 -8.27 -11.69 14.76
N ALA A 185 -9.49 -11.54 14.26
CA ALA A 185 -10.55 -10.89 15.00
C ALA A 185 -11.10 -11.82 16.06
N THR A 186 -11.50 -11.27 17.21
CA THR A 186 -12.35 -11.98 18.15
C THR A 186 -13.78 -11.87 17.66
N TYR A 187 -14.34 -12.98 17.26
CA TYR A 187 -15.74 -13.04 16.82
C TYR A 187 -16.68 -13.11 18.01
N ARG A 188 -17.86 -12.53 17.86
CA ARG A 188 -18.94 -12.75 18.82
C ARG A 188 -19.41 -14.20 18.72
N PRO A 189 -19.93 -14.80 19.82
CA PRO A 189 -20.42 -16.18 19.84
C PRO A 189 -21.42 -16.47 18.71
N GLY A 190 -21.21 -17.57 17.99
CA GLY A 190 -22.03 -17.99 16.85
C GLY A 190 -21.66 -17.35 15.50
N TRP A 191 -20.58 -16.55 15.44
CA TRP A 191 -20.10 -15.90 14.22
C TRP A 191 -18.64 -16.24 13.90
N GLU A 192 -18.11 -17.27 14.54
CA GLU A 192 -16.77 -17.77 14.30
C GLU A 192 -16.64 -18.30 12.86
N LEU A 193 -15.52 -18.04 12.21
CA LEU A 193 -15.21 -18.69 10.96
C LEU A 193 -15.02 -20.18 11.20
N MET A 194 -15.75 -21.00 10.48
CA MET A 194 -15.48 -22.44 10.45
C MET A 194 -14.09 -22.61 9.80
N GLY A 195 -13.16 -23.13 10.59
CA GLY A 195 -11.77 -23.37 10.21
C GLY A 195 -11.60 -24.53 9.24
#